data_817392253f95f406fa82aa947869492e
#
_entry.id   817392253f95f406fa82aa947869492e
#
_cell.length_a   1.000
_cell.length_b   1.000
_cell.length_c   1.000
_cell.angle_alpha   90.00
_cell.angle_beta   90.00
_cell.angle_gamma   90.00
#
_symmetry.space_group_name_H-M   'P 1'
#
loop_
_entity.id
_entity.type
_entity.pdbx_description
1 polymer ?
#
loop_
_entity_poly.entity_id
_entity_poly.type
_entity_poly.pdbx_seq_one_letter_code
_entity_poly.pdbx_strand_id
1 'polypeptide(L)'
;DLADFIVTQMCFDAKILNDWMAQIHKKGIELPVWVGLPGVIERGRLLKTSLRIGVGDSLRFLRKKTQVATELMKSSIYNPDDLVIEITEQNDINHTNLAGYHIYCFNQIETSEKWRTDKISALI
;
A
#
# COMPACT_ATOMS: atom_id res chain seq x y z
N ASP A 1 -11.90 14.41 17.75
CA ASP A 1 -12.21 13.69 19.00
C ASP A 1 -13.13 12.47 18.81
N LEU A 2 -13.26 11.95 17.58
CA LEU A 2 -14.11 10.79 17.27
C LEU A 2 -13.34 9.65 16.57
N ALA A 3 -12.03 9.77 16.37
CA ALA A 3 -11.22 8.76 15.73
C ALA A 3 -9.97 8.46 16.56
N ASP A 4 -9.62 7.19 16.65
CA ASP A 4 -8.42 6.72 17.37
C ASP A 4 -7.25 6.49 16.40
N PHE A 5 -7.53 6.25 15.13
CA PHE A 5 -6.53 6.02 14.08
C PHE A 5 -7.11 6.28 12.69
N ILE A 6 -6.24 6.33 11.70
CA ILE A 6 -6.59 6.47 10.28
C ILE A 6 -6.22 5.20 9.56
N VAL A 7 -7.10 4.69 8.71
CA VAL A 7 -6.80 3.66 7.71
C VAL A 7 -6.97 4.26 6.32
N THR A 8 -5.93 4.19 5.49
CA THR A 8 -6.04 4.72 4.13
C THR A 8 -6.76 3.75 3.20
N GLN A 9 -7.24 4.23 2.07
CA GLN A 9 -7.57 3.38 0.93
C GLN A 9 -6.29 2.70 0.42
N MET A 10 -6.42 1.68 -0.42
CA MET A 10 -5.28 1.05 -1.08
C MET A 10 -4.42 2.08 -1.78
N CYS A 11 -3.11 2.01 -1.54
CA CYS A 11 -2.11 2.88 -2.11
C CYS A 11 -1.18 2.10 -3.03
N PHE A 12 -0.68 2.77 -4.07
CA PHE A 12 0.25 2.19 -5.07
C PHE A 12 1.48 3.08 -5.30
N ASP A 13 1.52 4.26 -4.70
CA ASP A 13 2.60 5.23 -4.85
C ASP A 13 3.12 5.66 -3.48
N ALA A 14 4.32 5.22 -3.15
CA ALA A 14 4.97 5.50 -1.89
C ALA A 14 5.23 7.00 -1.68
N LYS A 15 5.61 7.72 -2.75
CA LYS A 15 5.90 9.15 -2.64
C LYS A 15 4.66 9.96 -2.32
N ILE A 16 3.58 9.75 -3.04
CA ILE A 16 2.29 10.44 -2.80
C ILE A 16 1.81 10.19 -1.38
N LEU A 17 1.92 8.94 -0.93
CA LEU A 17 1.51 8.54 0.40
C LEU A 17 2.33 9.22 1.49
N ASN A 18 3.66 9.18 1.38
CA ASN A 18 4.55 9.79 2.36
C ASN A 18 4.40 11.33 2.38
N ASP A 19 4.27 11.97 1.21
CA ASP A 19 3.98 13.40 1.11
C ASP A 19 2.65 13.77 1.81
N TRP A 20 1.62 12.95 1.63
CA TRP A 20 0.34 13.16 2.29
C TRP A 20 0.44 12.99 3.82
N MET A 21 1.11 11.94 4.29
CA MET A 21 1.32 11.73 5.74
C MET A 21 2.08 12.91 6.37
N ALA A 22 3.11 13.40 5.71
CA ALA A 22 3.85 14.58 6.16
C ALA A 22 2.96 15.85 6.21
N GLN A 23 2.06 16.02 5.25
CA GLN A 23 1.12 17.14 5.23
C GLN A 23 0.12 17.10 6.39
N ILE A 24 -0.47 15.95 6.68
CA ILE A 24 -1.41 15.84 7.80
C ILE A 24 -0.71 16.01 9.14
N HIS A 25 0.49 15.46 9.30
CA HIS A 25 1.30 15.67 10.50
C HIS A 25 1.63 17.16 10.70
N LYS A 26 2.04 17.86 9.64
CA LYS A 26 2.30 19.32 9.69
C LYS A 26 1.06 20.13 10.08
N LYS A 27 -0.14 19.63 9.80
CA LYS A 27 -1.41 20.25 10.23
C LYS A 27 -1.80 19.92 11.67
N GLY A 28 -0.95 19.21 12.41
CA GLY A 28 -1.20 18.84 13.81
C GLY A 28 -2.09 17.61 13.97
N ILE A 29 -2.27 16.80 12.91
CA ILE A 29 -2.98 15.53 13.01
C ILE A 29 -1.98 14.46 13.43
N GLU A 30 -2.08 14.00 14.68
CA GLU A 30 -1.15 13.05 15.31
C GLU A 30 -1.72 11.62 15.38
N LEU A 31 -2.88 11.38 14.77
CA LEU A 31 -3.48 10.04 14.74
C LEU A 31 -2.57 9.03 14.05
N PRO A 32 -2.43 7.81 14.61
CA PRO A 32 -1.70 6.73 13.95
C PRO A 32 -2.28 6.42 12.56
N VAL A 33 -1.44 6.24 11.57
CA VAL A 33 -1.84 5.95 10.18
C VAL A 33 -1.50 4.51 9.83
N TRP A 34 -2.52 3.74 9.49
CA TRP A 34 -2.40 2.41 8.92
C TRP A 34 -2.57 2.50 7.41
N VAL A 35 -1.49 2.23 6.69
CA VAL A 35 -1.47 2.36 5.23
C VAL A 35 -2.11 1.14 4.58
N GLY A 36 -3.10 1.39 3.73
CA GLY A 36 -3.76 0.34 2.96
C GLY A 36 -2.88 -0.21 1.84
N LEU A 37 -2.69 -1.50 1.83
CA LEU A 37 -1.98 -2.24 0.80
C LEU A 37 -2.89 -3.27 0.15
N PRO A 38 -2.81 -3.50 -1.17
CA PRO A 38 -3.36 -4.72 -1.73
C PRO A 38 -2.54 -5.91 -1.26
N GLY A 39 -3.21 -6.99 -0.89
CA GLY A 39 -2.55 -8.26 -0.54
C GLY A 39 -2.05 -9.01 -1.77
N VAL A 40 -1.70 -10.27 -1.58
CA VAL A 40 -1.29 -11.16 -2.67
C VAL A 40 -2.50 -11.56 -3.50
N ILE A 41 -2.52 -11.17 -4.77
CA ILE A 41 -3.68 -11.34 -5.66
C ILE A 41 -3.25 -11.41 -7.12
N GLU A 42 -4.06 -12.05 -7.95
CA GLU A 42 -3.89 -12.00 -9.40
C GLU A 42 -3.99 -10.55 -9.92
N ARG A 43 -3.05 -10.16 -10.78
CA ARG A 43 -2.95 -8.77 -11.28
C ARG A 43 -4.16 -8.30 -12.05
N GLY A 44 -4.74 -9.16 -12.88
CA GLY A 44 -5.96 -8.85 -13.61
C GLY A 44 -7.14 -8.57 -12.68
N ARG A 45 -7.26 -9.34 -11.61
CA ARG A 45 -8.28 -9.16 -10.57
C ARG A 45 -8.06 -7.88 -9.77
N LEU A 46 -6.81 -7.59 -9.41
CA LEU A 46 -6.44 -6.34 -8.75
C LEU A 46 -6.81 -5.13 -9.60
N LEU A 47 -6.44 -5.14 -10.88
CA LEU A 47 -6.77 -4.07 -11.81
C LEU A 47 -8.27 -3.86 -11.93
N LYS A 48 -9.03 -4.92 -12.15
CA LYS A 48 -10.49 -4.86 -12.27
C LYS A 48 -11.15 -4.30 -11.01
N THR A 49 -10.73 -4.74 -9.84
CA THR A 49 -11.26 -4.27 -8.57
C THR A 49 -10.89 -2.81 -8.32
N SER A 50 -9.65 -2.42 -8.59
CA SER A 50 -9.16 -1.06 -8.41
C SER A 50 -9.89 -0.04 -9.29
N LEU A 51 -10.20 -0.40 -10.54
CA LEU A 51 -11.04 0.43 -11.42
C LEU A 51 -12.46 0.57 -10.87
N ARG A 52 -13.01 -0.50 -10.30
CA ARG A 52 -14.38 -0.53 -9.78
C ARG A 52 -14.55 0.33 -8.53
N ILE A 53 -13.55 0.39 -7.66
CA ILE A 53 -13.60 1.17 -6.41
C ILE A 53 -13.04 2.59 -6.55
N GLY A 54 -12.66 3.01 -7.75
CA GLY A 54 -12.26 4.39 -8.05
C GLY A 54 -10.80 4.73 -7.75
N VAL A 55 -9.93 3.75 -7.50
CA VAL A 55 -8.49 3.96 -7.34
C VAL A 55 -7.70 3.81 -8.65
N GLY A 56 -8.41 3.78 -9.79
CA GLY A 56 -7.82 3.59 -11.12
C GLY A 56 -6.81 4.67 -11.51
N ASP A 57 -6.93 5.89 -10.99
CA ASP A 57 -5.97 6.97 -11.25
C ASP A 57 -4.61 6.68 -10.61
N SER A 58 -4.57 6.08 -9.42
CA SER A 58 -3.34 5.59 -8.80
C SER A 58 -2.69 4.47 -9.61
N LEU A 59 -3.50 3.60 -10.24
CA LEU A 59 -2.99 2.57 -11.16
C LEU A 59 -2.47 3.15 -12.48
N ARG A 60 -3.04 4.26 -12.98
CA ARG A 60 -2.52 4.94 -14.18
C ARG A 60 -1.13 5.49 -13.97
N PHE A 61 -0.81 5.91 -12.76
CA PHE A 61 0.54 6.32 -12.39
C PHE A 61 1.52 5.14 -12.50
N LEU A 62 1.13 3.96 -12.07
CA LEU A 62 1.91 2.72 -12.24
C LEU A 62 2.12 2.37 -13.72
N ARG A 63 1.14 2.63 -14.60
CA ARG A 63 1.28 2.43 -16.05
C ARG A 63 2.27 3.39 -16.71
N LYS A 64 2.47 4.58 -16.16
CA LYS A 64 3.43 5.57 -16.69
C LYS A 64 4.89 5.23 -16.35
N LYS A 65 5.14 4.46 -15.30
CA LYS A 65 6.45 3.86 -15.03
C LYS A 65 6.59 2.61 -15.90
N THR A 66 7.18 2.75 -17.06
CA THR A 66 7.30 1.73 -18.12
C THR A 66 7.83 0.38 -17.66
N GLN A 67 8.67 0.35 -16.62
CA GLN A 67 9.17 -0.88 -16.01
C GLN A 67 8.06 -1.66 -15.27
N VAL A 68 7.16 -0.97 -14.59
CA VAL A 68 6.08 -1.60 -13.82
C VAL A 68 5.04 -2.22 -14.77
N ALA A 69 4.75 -1.58 -15.91
CA ALA A 69 3.84 -2.15 -16.91
C ALA A 69 4.39 -3.45 -17.51
N THR A 70 5.71 -3.54 -17.72
CA THR A 70 6.37 -4.74 -18.25
C THR A 70 6.43 -5.85 -17.20
N GLU A 71 6.66 -5.53 -15.94
CA GLU A 71 6.62 -6.50 -14.83
C GLU A 71 5.19 -6.92 -14.48
N LEU A 72 4.20 -6.02 -14.63
CA LEU A 72 2.78 -6.34 -14.53
C LEU A 72 2.35 -7.38 -15.56
N MET A 73 3.01 -7.45 -16.72
CA MET A 73 2.75 -8.46 -17.73
C MET A 73 3.55 -9.75 -17.55
N LYS A 74 4.67 -9.72 -16.83
CA LYS A 74 5.56 -10.88 -16.64
C LYS A 74 5.17 -11.82 -15.50
N SER A 75 4.45 -11.34 -14.51
CA SER A 75 3.97 -12.14 -13.36
C SER A 75 2.46 -12.02 -13.24
N SER A 76 1.78 -13.15 -13.18
CA SER A 76 0.32 -13.20 -12.99
C SER A 76 -0.12 -12.79 -11.57
N ILE A 77 0.79 -12.83 -10.61
CA ILE A 77 0.54 -12.57 -9.19
C ILE A 77 1.21 -11.27 -8.76
N TYR A 78 0.45 -10.42 -8.09
CA TYR A 78 0.93 -9.23 -7.40
C TYR A 78 1.21 -9.56 -5.94
N ASN A 79 2.28 -8.99 -5.39
CA ASN A 79 2.50 -8.88 -3.95
C ASN A 79 2.98 -7.45 -3.61
N PRO A 80 2.80 -6.99 -2.38
CA PRO A 80 3.12 -5.59 -2.01
C PRO A 80 4.57 -5.37 -1.54
N ASP A 81 5.51 -6.29 -1.78
CA ASP A 81 6.88 -6.22 -1.27
C ASP A 81 7.58 -4.90 -1.63
N ASP A 82 7.63 -4.58 -2.91
CA ASP A 82 8.33 -3.38 -3.38
C ASP A 82 7.70 -2.10 -2.82
N LEU A 83 6.36 -2.06 -2.77
CA LEU A 83 5.65 -0.92 -2.20
C LEU A 83 5.94 -0.72 -0.71
N VAL A 84 5.98 -1.80 0.08
CA VAL A 84 6.32 -1.73 1.50
C VAL A 84 7.75 -1.23 1.70
N ILE A 85 8.70 -1.72 0.90
CA ILE A 85 10.09 -1.27 0.92
C ILE A 85 10.17 0.22 0.60
N GLU A 86 9.57 0.66 -0.50
CA GLU A 86 9.57 2.07 -0.92
C GLU A 86 8.93 2.99 0.12
N ILE A 87 7.80 2.60 0.71
CA ILE A 87 7.15 3.38 1.76
C ILE A 87 8.06 3.51 2.98
N THR A 88 8.66 2.40 3.40
CA THR A 88 9.51 2.36 4.60
C THR A 88 10.79 3.17 4.40
N GLU A 89 11.46 3.03 3.25
CA GLU A 89 12.69 3.76 2.94
C GLU A 89 12.48 5.26 2.78
N GLN A 90 11.34 5.67 2.24
CA GLN A 90 11.01 7.08 2.04
C GLN A 90 10.33 7.71 3.26
N ASN A 91 9.95 6.91 4.25
CA ASN A 91 9.25 7.41 5.42
C ASN A 91 10.19 8.15 6.37
N ASP A 92 9.89 9.40 6.67
CA ASP A 92 10.55 10.15 7.74
C ASP A 92 9.74 10.01 9.03
N ILE A 93 10.19 9.12 9.90
CA ILE A 93 9.53 8.79 11.17
C ILE A 93 9.30 10.03 12.07
N ASN A 94 10.09 11.08 11.92
CA ASN A 94 9.93 12.30 12.70
C ASN A 94 8.84 13.23 12.17
N HIS A 95 8.36 12.98 10.94
CA HIS A 95 7.40 13.84 10.25
C HIS A 95 6.18 13.08 9.73
N THR A 96 6.01 11.83 10.13
CA THR A 96 4.85 11.02 9.76
C THR A 96 4.37 10.19 10.93
N ASN A 97 3.10 9.78 10.88
CA ASN A 97 2.45 8.97 11.92
C ASN A 97 2.24 7.53 11.44
N LEU A 98 3.12 7.00 10.61
CA LEU A 98 3.03 5.62 10.10
C LEU A 98 3.07 4.64 11.27
N ALA A 99 1.96 3.95 11.51
CA ALA A 99 1.81 2.95 12.56
C ALA A 99 1.94 1.52 12.05
N GLY A 100 1.63 1.28 10.78
CA GLY A 100 1.68 -0.04 10.19
C GLY A 100 0.89 -0.13 8.88
N TYR A 101 0.57 -1.35 8.49
CA TYR A 101 -0.09 -1.64 7.24
C TYR A 101 -1.42 -2.37 7.44
N HIS A 102 -2.42 -1.97 6.65
CA HIS A 102 -3.71 -2.63 6.55
C HIS A 102 -3.81 -3.35 5.20
N ILE A 103 -4.01 -4.67 5.23
CA ILE A 103 -3.97 -5.50 4.02
C ILE A 103 -5.39 -5.75 3.52
N TYR A 104 -5.68 -5.28 2.31
CA TYR A 104 -6.91 -5.59 1.58
C TYR A 104 -6.74 -6.93 0.86
N CYS A 105 -7.29 -8.00 1.40
CA CYS A 105 -7.00 -9.37 0.93
C CYS A 105 -7.89 -9.85 -0.22
N PHE A 106 -8.95 -9.14 -0.61
CA PHE A 106 -9.85 -9.49 -1.72
C PHE A 106 -10.38 -10.94 -1.67
N ASN A 107 -10.72 -11.41 -0.48
CA ASN A 107 -11.10 -12.79 -0.23
C ASN A 107 -9.98 -13.83 -0.50
N GLN A 108 -8.72 -13.38 -0.58
CA GLN A 108 -7.51 -14.21 -0.67
C GLN A 108 -6.79 -14.22 0.68
N ILE A 109 -7.50 -14.65 1.73
CA ILE A 109 -7.02 -14.53 3.12
C ILE A 109 -5.78 -15.38 3.34
N GLU A 110 -5.78 -16.63 2.88
CA GLU A 110 -4.69 -17.58 3.09
C GLU A 110 -3.37 -17.11 2.47
N THR A 111 -3.41 -16.64 1.23
CA THR A 111 -2.21 -16.16 0.53
C THR A 111 -1.68 -14.87 1.12
N SER A 112 -2.57 -13.96 1.52
CA SER A 112 -2.21 -12.71 2.18
C SER A 112 -1.63 -12.95 3.58
N GLU A 113 -2.21 -13.88 4.34
CA GLU A 113 -1.72 -14.24 5.68
C GLU A 113 -0.38 -14.96 5.60
N LYS A 114 -0.19 -15.86 4.63
CA LYS A 114 1.10 -16.49 4.40
C LYS A 114 2.17 -15.44 4.11
N TRP A 115 1.90 -14.51 3.19
CA TRP A 115 2.81 -13.41 2.89
C TRP A 115 3.16 -12.59 4.15
N ARG A 116 2.16 -12.20 4.93
CA ARG A 116 2.35 -11.45 6.17
C ARG A 116 3.24 -12.20 7.16
N THR A 117 2.97 -13.46 7.38
CA THR A 117 3.73 -14.31 8.30
C THR A 117 5.18 -14.50 7.85
N ASP A 118 5.39 -14.75 6.56
CA ASP A 118 6.73 -14.89 5.98
C ASP A 118 7.55 -13.58 6.16
N LYS A 119 6.91 -12.41 5.99
CA LYS A 119 7.58 -11.11 6.20
C LYS A 119 7.94 -10.85 7.65
N ILE A 120 7.04 -11.11 8.58
CA ILE A 120 7.32 -10.94 10.01
C ILE A 120 8.45 -11.88 10.44
N SER A 121 8.44 -13.13 9.99
CA SER A 121 9.47 -14.11 10.30
C SER A 121 10.85 -13.72 9.78
N ALA A 122 10.90 -13.03 8.63
CA ALA A 122 12.16 -12.54 8.06
C ALA A 122 12.76 -11.33 8.83
N LEU A 123 11.97 -10.66 9.67
CA LEU A 123 12.39 -9.52 10.49
C LEU A 123 12.89 -9.93 11.88
N ILE A 124 12.66 -11.15 12.28
CA ILE A 124 13.06 -11.71 13.55
C ILE A 124 14.35 -12.52 13.38
#